data_0ec078b8c9b78166196cd0854f203ae4
#
_entry.id   0ec078b8c9b78166196cd0854f203ae4
#
_cell.length_a   1.000
_cell.length_b   1.000
_cell.length_c   1.000
_cell.angle_alpha   90.00
_cell.angle_beta   90.00
_cell.angle_gamma   90.00
#
_symmetry.space_group_name_H-M   'P 1'
#
loop_
_entity.id
_entity.type
_entity.pdbx_description
1 polymer ?
#
loop_
_entity_poly.entity_id
_entity_poly.type
_entity_poly.pdbx_seq_one_letter_code
_entity_poly.pdbx_strand_id
1 'polypeptide(L)'
;MATLTMRVLQEQINDLRNEIAVLKATSKSINLPEGLGIGDTFELADTTWKILDITSAGYICLADSIEDMKFDSDSNNWENSGLRSYLNGEFFEKMTAEIGLENIVPFERNLLSLDGQTEYGKCEDKVSLLAVDEYRKYRSLIPNTKDYWWWLVSPWSTPCNDYKKSVAVVSSAGFISSGRCSSCYGGVRPVCIFSSSIFESGD
;
A
#
# COMPACT_ATOMS: atom_id res chain seq x y z
N MET A 1 -9.25 -38.62 30.42
CA MET A 1 -8.41 -37.98 29.40
C MET A 1 -9.08 -36.81 28.68
N ALA A 2 -10.28 -36.91 28.16
CA ALA A 2 -10.99 -35.81 27.47
C ALA A 2 -11.14 -34.50 28.29
N THR A 3 -11.40 -34.61 29.58
CA THR A 3 -11.62 -33.46 30.49
C THR A 3 -10.32 -32.66 30.71
N LEU A 4 -9.13 -33.30 30.72
CA LEU A 4 -7.83 -32.60 30.86
C LEU A 4 -7.49 -31.81 29.61
N THR A 5 -7.79 -32.37 28.43
CA THR A 5 -7.54 -31.71 27.14
C THR A 5 -8.42 -30.46 26.97
N MET A 6 -9.68 -30.50 27.37
CA MET A 6 -10.59 -29.36 27.35
C MET A 6 -10.15 -28.23 28.28
N ARG A 7 -9.61 -28.59 29.45
CA ARG A 7 -9.08 -27.60 30.40
C ARG A 7 -7.84 -26.87 29.85
N VAL A 8 -6.91 -27.61 29.26
CA VAL A 8 -5.70 -27.04 28.64
C VAL A 8 -6.06 -26.12 27.48
N LEU A 9 -7.01 -26.52 26.64
CA LEU A 9 -7.52 -25.67 25.55
C LEU A 9 -8.17 -24.39 26.08
N GLN A 10 -8.94 -24.47 27.15
CA GLN A 10 -9.56 -23.30 27.75
C GLN A 10 -8.53 -22.34 28.37
N GLU A 11 -7.48 -22.85 28.99
CA GLU A 11 -6.36 -22.05 29.50
C GLU A 11 -5.65 -21.33 28.34
N GLN A 12 -5.32 -22.03 27.25
CA GLN A 12 -4.69 -21.42 26.06
C GLN A 12 -5.59 -20.35 25.41
N ILE A 13 -6.90 -20.55 25.33
CA ILE A 13 -7.84 -19.55 24.83
C ILE A 13 -7.85 -18.31 25.73
N ASN A 14 -7.79 -18.47 27.03
CA ASN A 14 -7.74 -17.35 27.96
C ASN A 14 -6.41 -16.58 27.87
N ASP A 15 -5.29 -17.27 27.72
CA ASP A 15 -3.99 -16.66 27.53
C ASP A 15 -3.94 -15.84 26.23
N LEU A 16 -4.40 -16.40 25.12
CA LEU A 16 -4.51 -15.69 23.86
C LEU A 16 -5.44 -14.48 23.95
N ARG A 17 -6.56 -14.57 24.67
CA ARG A 17 -7.44 -13.42 24.89
C ARG A 17 -6.77 -12.32 25.70
N ASN A 18 -5.96 -12.69 26.71
CA ASN A 18 -5.21 -11.73 27.50
C ASN A 18 -4.10 -11.07 26.67
N GLU A 19 -3.37 -11.83 25.82
CA GLU A 19 -2.40 -11.30 24.90
C GLU A 19 -3.04 -10.31 23.91
N ILE A 20 -4.19 -10.67 23.32
CA ILE A 20 -4.96 -9.79 22.44
C ILE A 20 -5.40 -8.53 23.17
N ALA A 21 -5.85 -8.64 24.43
CA ALA A 21 -6.27 -7.49 25.23
C ALA A 21 -5.08 -6.56 25.54
N VAL A 22 -3.90 -7.12 25.83
CA VAL A 22 -2.67 -6.35 26.04
C VAL A 22 -2.22 -5.67 24.75
N LEU A 23 -2.23 -6.37 23.62
CA LEU A 23 -1.91 -5.82 22.31
C LEU A 23 -2.88 -4.69 21.93
N LYS A 24 -4.17 -4.84 22.16
CA LYS A 24 -5.17 -3.77 21.96
C LYS A 24 -4.98 -2.58 22.88
N ALA A 25 -4.58 -2.80 24.14
CA ALA A 25 -4.33 -1.72 25.09
C ALA A 25 -3.01 -0.97 24.83
N THR A 26 -2.06 -1.60 24.13
CA THR A 26 -0.81 -0.98 23.70
C THR A 26 -0.91 -0.33 22.31
N SER A 27 -1.96 -0.63 21.52
CA SER A 27 -2.22 0.12 20.31
C SER A 27 -2.52 1.57 20.72
N LYS A 28 -1.59 2.45 20.40
CA LYS A 28 -1.75 3.89 20.57
C LYS A 28 -2.97 4.27 19.73
N SER A 29 -4.04 4.75 20.37
CA SER A 29 -5.18 5.29 19.61
C SER A 29 -4.65 6.48 18.82
N ILE A 30 -4.47 6.31 17.52
CA ILE A 30 -4.16 7.42 16.64
C ILE A 30 -5.46 8.20 16.50
N ASN A 31 -5.50 9.38 17.09
CA ASN A 31 -6.57 10.32 16.85
C ASN A 31 -6.33 10.99 15.49
N LEU A 32 -6.77 10.33 14.40
CA LEU A 32 -6.91 11.02 13.14
C LEU A 32 -8.04 12.05 13.27
N PRO A 33 -7.96 13.20 12.57
CA PRO A 33 -9.05 14.17 12.58
C PRO A 33 -10.38 13.51 12.17
N GLU A 34 -11.44 13.80 12.90
CA GLU A 34 -12.79 13.30 12.55
C GLU A 34 -13.30 13.95 11.27
N GLY A 35 -14.16 13.23 10.53
CA GLY A 35 -14.88 13.77 9.39
C GLY A 35 -14.03 13.97 8.14
N LEU A 36 -12.87 13.33 8.05
CA LEU A 36 -12.04 13.38 6.84
C LEU A 36 -12.77 12.76 5.64
N GLY A 37 -12.72 13.45 4.52
CA GLY A 37 -13.35 13.07 3.25
C GLY A 37 -12.37 12.96 2.09
N ILE A 38 -12.92 12.67 0.91
CA ILE A 38 -12.13 12.57 -0.33
C ILE A 38 -11.42 13.89 -0.61
N GLY A 39 -10.10 13.83 -0.81
CA GLY A 39 -9.22 14.98 -1.06
C GLY A 39 -8.52 15.51 0.19
N ASP A 40 -8.99 15.17 1.39
CA ASP A 40 -8.35 15.56 2.64
C ASP A 40 -7.04 14.77 2.87
N THR A 41 -6.23 15.28 3.78
CA THR A 41 -4.93 14.72 4.12
C THR A 41 -4.79 14.49 5.62
N PHE A 42 -3.96 13.50 6.00
CA PHE A 42 -3.59 13.20 7.37
C PHE A 42 -2.15 12.72 7.45
N GLU A 43 -1.55 12.76 8.64
CA GLU A 43 -0.19 12.28 8.90
C GLU A 43 -0.22 10.91 9.56
N LEU A 44 0.61 9.98 9.04
CA LEU A 44 0.83 8.66 9.60
C LEU A 44 2.22 8.14 9.21
N ALA A 45 2.96 7.58 10.17
CA ALA A 45 4.30 7.03 9.97
C ALA A 45 5.28 8.02 9.31
N ASP A 46 5.28 9.27 9.79
CA ASP A 46 6.04 10.40 9.28
C ASP A 46 5.77 10.71 7.78
N THR A 47 4.59 10.40 7.30
CA THR A 47 4.20 10.56 5.91
C THR A 47 2.82 11.18 5.80
N THR A 48 2.65 12.16 4.90
CA THR A 48 1.36 12.75 4.57
C THR A 48 0.60 11.83 3.62
N TRP A 49 -0.61 11.44 3.99
CA TRP A 49 -1.53 10.63 3.20
C TRP A 49 -2.69 11.46 2.70
N LYS A 50 -3.07 11.26 1.45
CA LYS A 50 -4.26 11.87 0.84
C LYS A 50 -5.34 10.81 0.59
N ILE A 51 -6.57 11.08 1.01
CA ILE A 51 -7.73 10.23 0.75
C ILE A 51 -8.15 10.40 -0.71
N LEU A 52 -8.07 9.33 -1.49
CA LEU A 52 -8.45 9.31 -2.91
C LEU A 52 -9.89 8.82 -3.12
N ASP A 53 -10.36 7.89 -2.27
CA ASP A 53 -11.70 7.30 -2.37
C ASP A 53 -12.11 6.71 -1.02
N ILE A 54 -13.43 6.56 -0.83
CA ILE A 54 -14.02 5.90 0.33
C ILE A 54 -14.95 4.82 -0.20
N THR A 55 -14.66 3.58 0.14
CA THR A 55 -15.36 2.40 -0.37
C THR A 55 -15.86 1.53 0.79
N SER A 56 -16.62 0.49 0.49
CA SER A 56 -17.01 -0.52 1.50
C SER A 56 -15.82 -1.29 2.09
N ALA A 57 -14.67 -1.31 1.43
CA ALA A 57 -13.45 -1.92 1.94
C ALA A 57 -12.68 -1.00 2.90
N GLY A 58 -12.88 0.32 2.81
CA GLY A 58 -12.18 1.35 3.59
C GLY A 58 -11.78 2.55 2.77
N TYR A 59 -10.83 3.30 3.29
CA TYR A 59 -10.29 4.54 2.73
C TYR A 59 -9.08 4.23 1.85
N ILE A 60 -9.17 4.48 0.55
CA ILE A 60 -8.04 4.37 -0.39
C ILE A 60 -7.22 5.64 -0.27
N CYS A 61 -5.99 5.51 0.19
CA CYS A 61 -5.11 6.65 0.45
C CYS A 61 -3.78 6.51 -0.29
N LEU A 62 -3.31 7.64 -0.81
CA LEU A 62 -2.01 7.79 -1.48
C LEU A 62 -1.07 8.61 -0.60
N ALA A 63 0.09 8.08 -0.31
CA ALA A 63 1.15 8.81 0.38
C ALA A 63 1.82 9.86 -0.52
N ASP A 64 2.42 10.88 0.09
CA ASP A 64 3.47 11.65 -0.56
C ASP A 64 4.73 10.80 -0.76
N SER A 65 5.74 11.30 -1.50
CA SER A 65 6.94 10.52 -1.74
C SER A 65 7.67 10.26 -0.43
N ILE A 66 7.91 8.98 -0.14
CA ILE A 66 8.64 8.57 1.06
C ILE A 66 10.15 8.62 0.86
N GLU A 67 10.61 8.27 -0.33
CA GLU A 67 12.02 8.32 -0.76
C GLU A 67 12.17 8.02 -2.25
N ASP A 68 13.39 8.17 -2.79
CA ASP A 68 13.74 7.75 -4.12
C ASP A 68 14.32 6.33 -4.08
N MET A 69 13.68 5.39 -4.78
CA MET A 69 14.12 4.00 -4.85
C MET A 69 14.02 3.44 -6.26
N LYS A 70 14.83 2.44 -6.57
CA LYS A 70 14.62 1.62 -7.75
C LYS A 70 13.40 0.71 -7.54
N PHE A 71 12.66 0.47 -8.62
CA PHE A 71 11.56 -0.48 -8.63
C PHE A 71 12.09 -1.91 -8.40
N ASP A 72 13.10 -2.28 -9.21
CA ASP A 72 13.82 -3.56 -9.10
C ASP A 72 15.17 -3.47 -9.83
N SER A 73 16.04 -4.45 -9.65
CA SER A 73 17.35 -4.48 -10.30
C SER A 73 17.29 -4.87 -11.78
N ASP A 74 16.37 -5.77 -12.16
CA ASP A 74 16.35 -6.40 -13.51
C ASP A 74 14.97 -6.65 -14.11
N SER A 75 13.89 -6.52 -13.34
CA SER A 75 12.53 -6.86 -13.78
C SER A 75 11.52 -5.76 -13.51
N ASN A 76 10.53 -5.65 -14.38
CA ASN A 76 9.35 -4.81 -14.16
C ASN A 76 8.16 -5.59 -13.61
N ASN A 77 8.37 -6.85 -13.16
CA ASN A 77 7.37 -7.64 -12.46
C ASN A 77 7.25 -7.18 -11.01
N TRP A 78 6.13 -6.55 -10.69
CA TRP A 78 5.85 -6.07 -9.34
C TRP A 78 5.89 -7.17 -8.29
N GLU A 79 5.30 -8.33 -8.56
CA GLU A 79 5.14 -9.41 -7.59
C GLU A 79 6.47 -9.83 -6.94
N ASN A 80 7.56 -9.79 -7.70
CA ASN A 80 8.89 -10.20 -7.25
C ASN A 80 9.85 -9.02 -7.07
N SER A 81 9.36 -7.78 -7.14
CA SER A 81 10.23 -6.60 -7.09
C SER A 81 10.78 -6.31 -5.69
N GLY A 82 11.98 -5.76 -5.65
CA GLY A 82 12.58 -5.27 -4.42
C GLY A 82 11.75 -4.16 -3.75
N LEU A 83 11.12 -3.30 -4.55
CA LEU A 83 10.27 -2.24 -4.04
C LEU A 83 9.00 -2.79 -3.35
N ARG A 84 8.34 -3.81 -3.93
CA ARG A 84 7.22 -4.48 -3.28
C ARG A 84 7.63 -5.11 -1.95
N SER A 85 8.79 -5.78 -1.93
CA SER A 85 9.31 -6.42 -0.73
C SER A 85 9.55 -5.41 0.40
N TYR A 86 10.10 -4.23 0.08
CA TYR A 86 10.28 -3.15 1.03
C TYR A 86 8.93 -2.60 1.52
N LEU A 87 7.99 -2.31 0.63
CA LEU A 87 6.70 -1.72 0.99
C LEU A 87 5.83 -2.66 1.84
N ASN A 88 5.85 -3.97 1.56
CA ASN A 88 5.09 -4.97 2.34
C ASN A 88 5.88 -5.59 3.50
N GLY A 89 7.13 -5.18 3.70
CA GLY A 89 7.99 -5.51 4.84
C GLY A 89 8.22 -4.30 5.74
N GLU A 90 9.39 -3.71 5.67
CA GLU A 90 9.86 -2.65 6.57
C GLU A 90 8.91 -1.43 6.64
N PHE A 91 8.43 -0.94 5.50
CA PHE A 91 7.50 0.19 5.47
C PHE A 91 6.14 -0.17 6.11
N PHE A 92 5.61 -1.36 5.78
CA PHE A 92 4.38 -1.86 6.39
C PHE A 92 4.51 -2.05 7.90
N GLU A 93 5.62 -2.60 8.39
CA GLU A 93 5.89 -2.76 9.83
C GLU A 93 5.93 -1.41 10.54
N LYS A 94 6.57 -0.40 9.95
CA LYS A 94 6.59 0.97 10.49
C LYS A 94 5.17 1.53 10.65
N MET A 95 4.32 1.40 9.63
CA MET A 95 2.93 1.88 9.70
C MET A 95 2.12 1.15 10.76
N THR A 96 2.20 -0.18 10.75
CA THR A 96 1.38 -1.01 11.65
C THR A 96 1.82 -0.94 13.11
N ALA A 97 3.06 -0.55 13.39
CA ALA A 97 3.50 -0.20 14.74
C ALA A 97 2.73 1.00 15.33
N GLU A 98 2.21 1.87 14.49
CA GLU A 98 1.40 3.01 14.92
C GLU A 98 -0.09 2.70 15.00
N ILE A 99 -0.66 2.02 13.98
CA ILE A 99 -2.11 1.86 13.85
C ILE A 99 -2.63 0.43 14.09
N GLY A 100 -1.76 -0.56 14.22
CA GLY A 100 -2.14 -1.98 14.28
C GLY A 100 -2.34 -2.61 12.89
N LEU A 101 -2.13 -3.92 12.82
CA LEU A 101 -2.21 -4.70 11.58
C LEU A 101 -3.62 -4.75 10.99
N GLU A 102 -4.63 -4.77 11.85
CA GLU A 102 -6.05 -4.86 11.52
C GLU A 102 -6.59 -3.64 10.77
N ASN A 103 -5.85 -2.54 10.81
CA ASN A 103 -6.27 -1.28 10.20
C ASN A 103 -5.74 -1.08 8.78
N ILE A 104 -4.99 -2.04 8.23
CA ILE A 104 -4.60 -2.09 6.82
C ILE A 104 -5.35 -3.24 6.14
N VAL A 105 -6.18 -2.91 5.17
CA VAL A 105 -6.97 -3.89 4.42
C VAL A 105 -6.18 -4.39 3.21
N PRO A 106 -5.91 -5.71 3.10
CA PRO A 106 -5.29 -6.28 1.91
C PRO A 106 -6.17 -6.10 0.67
N PHE A 107 -5.54 -5.95 -0.49
CA PHE A 107 -6.26 -5.77 -1.74
C PHE A 107 -5.53 -6.42 -2.93
N GLU A 108 -6.29 -6.84 -3.93
CA GLU A 108 -5.75 -7.43 -5.14
C GLU A 108 -5.11 -6.36 -6.04
N ARG A 109 -3.91 -6.65 -6.57
CA ARG A 109 -3.24 -5.92 -7.63
C ARG A 109 -3.29 -6.70 -8.94
N ASN A 110 -3.91 -6.10 -9.94
CA ASN A 110 -3.82 -6.60 -11.32
C ASN A 110 -2.55 -6.01 -11.97
N LEU A 111 -1.67 -6.90 -12.42
CA LEU A 111 -0.38 -6.53 -13.01
C LEU A 111 -0.45 -6.43 -14.54
N LEU A 112 -1.61 -6.05 -15.06
CA LEU A 112 -1.84 -5.79 -16.47
C LEU A 112 -0.86 -4.73 -16.99
N SER A 113 -0.15 -5.04 -18.06
CA SER A 113 0.75 -4.07 -18.69
C SER A 113 -0.02 -3.00 -19.48
N LEU A 114 0.66 -1.90 -19.82
CA LEU A 114 0.04 -0.82 -20.60
C LEU A 114 -0.44 -1.27 -21.97
N ASP A 115 0.24 -2.25 -22.57
CA ASP A 115 -0.11 -2.83 -23.87
C ASP A 115 -1.03 -4.06 -23.79
N GLY A 116 -1.59 -4.33 -22.58
CA GLY A 116 -2.61 -5.36 -22.38
C GLY A 116 -2.09 -6.78 -22.15
N GLN A 117 -0.79 -6.97 -21.89
CA GLN A 117 -0.23 -8.29 -21.57
C GLN A 117 -0.61 -8.70 -20.14
N THR A 118 -1.01 -9.96 -19.96
CA THR A 118 -1.50 -10.52 -18.68
C THR A 118 -0.52 -11.47 -18.01
N GLU A 119 0.71 -11.59 -18.52
CA GLU A 119 1.69 -12.59 -18.10
C GLU A 119 1.99 -12.57 -16.60
N TYR A 120 2.00 -11.40 -15.98
CA TYR A 120 2.30 -11.27 -14.55
C TYR A 120 1.10 -11.54 -13.63
N GLY A 121 -0.10 -11.69 -14.18
CA GLY A 121 -1.28 -12.07 -13.43
C GLY A 121 -1.69 -11.03 -12.38
N LYS A 122 -1.87 -11.51 -11.15
CA LYS A 122 -2.34 -10.74 -10.01
C LYS A 122 -1.60 -11.16 -8.75
N CYS A 123 -1.47 -10.23 -7.80
CA CYS A 123 -0.99 -10.51 -6.44
C CYS A 123 -1.85 -9.80 -5.40
N GLU A 124 -1.72 -10.19 -4.14
CA GLU A 124 -2.34 -9.49 -3.01
C GLU A 124 -1.29 -8.65 -2.30
N ASP A 125 -1.61 -7.39 -2.03
CA ASP A 125 -0.77 -6.44 -1.33
C ASP A 125 -1.51 -5.81 -0.15
N LYS A 126 -0.75 -5.38 0.85
CA LYS A 126 -1.18 -4.49 1.93
C LYS A 126 -0.77 -3.04 1.62
N VAL A 127 0.40 -2.90 1.02
CA VAL A 127 0.94 -1.63 0.52
C VAL A 127 1.39 -1.83 -0.92
N SER A 128 0.97 -0.96 -1.82
CA SER A 128 1.31 -1.05 -3.23
C SER A 128 1.59 0.32 -3.83
N LEU A 129 1.65 0.41 -5.15
CA LEU A 129 1.64 1.65 -5.93
C LEU A 129 0.33 1.74 -6.71
N LEU A 130 -0.06 2.94 -7.15
CA LEU A 130 -1.20 3.07 -8.06
C LEU A 130 -0.95 2.38 -9.40
N ALA A 131 -1.97 1.70 -9.92
CA ALA A 131 -2.00 1.30 -11.31
C ALA A 131 -2.26 2.52 -12.22
N VAL A 132 -1.94 2.40 -13.51
CA VAL A 132 -2.19 3.48 -14.48
C VAL A 132 -3.65 3.91 -14.51
N ASP A 133 -4.59 2.97 -14.45
CA ASP A 133 -6.02 3.30 -14.49
C ASP A 133 -6.51 3.95 -13.19
N GLU A 134 -5.94 3.58 -12.06
CA GLU A 134 -6.19 4.26 -10.78
C GLU A 134 -5.63 5.69 -10.79
N TYR A 135 -4.42 5.90 -11.31
CA TYR A 135 -3.88 7.23 -11.49
C TYR A 135 -4.78 8.09 -12.37
N ARG A 136 -5.28 7.55 -13.48
CA ARG A 136 -6.23 8.25 -14.37
C ARG A 136 -7.53 8.59 -13.65
N LYS A 137 -8.08 7.63 -12.88
CA LYS A 137 -9.30 7.83 -12.09
C LYS A 137 -9.16 8.96 -11.08
N TYR A 138 -8.04 9.00 -10.37
CA TYR A 138 -7.83 9.94 -9.28
C TYR A 138 -7.00 11.17 -9.67
N ARG A 139 -6.74 11.37 -10.96
CA ARG A 139 -5.86 12.43 -11.48
C ARG A 139 -6.17 13.82 -10.95
N SER A 140 -7.45 14.17 -10.79
CA SER A 140 -7.88 15.48 -10.29
C SER A 140 -7.52 15.74 -8.82
N LEU A 141 -7.32 14.68 -8.04
CA LEU A 141 -6.94 14.75 -6.62
C LEU A 141 -5.42 14.74 -6.41
N ILE A 142 -4.65 14.34 -7.43
CA ILE A 142 -3.20 14.15 -7.33
C ILE A 142 -2.49 15.33 -8.01
N PRO A 143 -1.92 16.27 -7.24
CA PRO A 143 -1.19 17.38 -7.81
C PRO A 143 0.11 16.90 -8.50
N ASN A 144 0.62 17.72 -9.43
CA ASN A 144 1.93 17.48 -10.02
C ASN A 144 3.03 17.66 -8.97
N THR A 145 4.04 16.80 -9.01
CA THR A 145 5.14 16.80 -8.05
C THR A 145 6.18 17.91 -8.31
N LYS A 146 6.22 18.47 -9.53
CA LYS A 146 7.13 19.51 -10.02
C LYS A 146 8.58 19.08 -10.15
N ASP A 147 9.17 18.44 -9.14
CA ASP A 147 10.62 18.22 -9.03
C ASP A 147 11.04 16.78 -9.26
N TYR A 148 10.13 15.81 -9.17
CA TYR A 148 10.42 14.38 -9.34
C TYR A 148 9.33 13.66 -10.11
N TRP A 149 9.69 12.52 -10.71
CA TRP A 149 8.78 11.53 -11.27
C TRP A 149 8.64 10.36 -10.31
N TRP A 150 7.56 9.59 -10.38
CA TRP A 150 7.30 8.52 -9.43
C TRP A 150 6.71 7.27 -10.08
N TRP A 151 6.94 6.14 -9.43
CA TRP A 151 6.56 4.84 -9.92
C TRP A 151 5.05 4.59 -9.86
N LEU A 152 4.53 3.92 -10.90
CA LEU A 152 3.27 3.18 -10.88
C LEU A 152 3.57 1.68 -10.78
N VAL A 153 2.55 0.85 -10.46
CA VAL A 153 2.71 -0.60 -10.39
C VAL A 153 2.70 -1.26 -11.78
N SER A 154 2.09 -0.61 -12.77
CA SER A 154 1.84 -1.17 -14.10
C SER A 154 3.14 -1.34 -14.90
N PRO A 155 3.48 -2.56 -15.36
CA PRO A 155 4.57 -2.76 -16.29
C PRO A 155 4.27 -2.07 -17.64
N TRP A 156 5.30 -1.54 -18.32
CA TRP A 156 5.13 -0.95 -19.64
C TRP A 156 4.72 -1.99 -20.67
N SER A 157 5.36 -3.14 -20.62
CA SER A 157 5.05 -4.39 -21.33
C SER A 157 5.67 -5.55 -20.53
N THR A 158 5.67 -6.76 -21.06
CA THR A 158 6.16 -7.96 -20.39
C THR A 158 7.22 -8.68 -21.25
N PRO A 159 7.91 -9.72 -20.73
CA PRO A 159 8.83 -10.55 -21.51
C PRO A 159 8.25 -11.14 -22.80
N CYS A 160 6.93 -11.33 -22.90
CA CYS A 160 6.28 -11.77 -24.14
C CYS A 160 6.58 -10.86 -25.34
N ASN A 161 6.90 -9.58 -25.08
CA ASN A 161 7.30 -8.59 -26.09
C ASN A 161 8.77 -8.18 -25.94
N ASP A 162 9.62 -8.99 -25.31
CA ASP A 162 11.02 -8.68 -24.98
C ASP A 162 11.20 -7.43 -24.11
N TYR A 163 10.17 -7.02 -23.36
CA TYR A 163 10.12 -5.75 -22.62
C TYR A 163 9.92 -5.99 -21.13
N LYS A 164 10.97 -6.37 -20.42
CA LYS A 164 10.90 -6.71 -18.99
C LYS A 164 11.52 -5.68 -18.04
N LYS A 165 11.92 -4.51 -18.53
CA LYS A 165 12.70 -3.55 -17.73
C LYS A 165 12.09 -2.16 -17.62
N SER A 166 10.96 -1.91 -18.26
CA SER A 166 10.28 -0.62 -18.21
C SER A 166 8.98 -0.70 -17.43
N VAL A 167 8.82 0.23 -16.52
CA VAL A 167 7.64 0.40 -15.64
C VAL A 167 6.99 1.72 -15.99
N ALA A 168 5.66 1.80 -15.88
CA ALA A 168 4.95 3.05 -16.02
C ALA A 168 5.31 4.00 -14.86
N VAL A 169 5.48 5.26 -15.18
CA VAL A 169 5.77 6.32 -14.21
C VAL A 169 4.88 7.53 -14.48
N VAL A 170 4.70 8.35 -13.46
CA VAL A 170 4.14 9.69 -13.60
C VAL A 170 5.28 10.70 -13.58
N SER A 171 5.37 11.52 -14.62
CA SER A 171 6.38 12.59 -14.69
C SER A 171 6.07 13.72 -13.71
N SER A 172 7.05 14.58 -13.45
CA SER A 172 6.86 15.79 -12.64
C SER A 172 5.76 16.73 -13.16
N ALA A 173 5.48 16.69 -14.46
CA ALA A 173 4.40 17.44 -15.09
C ALA A 173 3.03 16.70 -15.10
N GLY A 174 2.99 15.47 -14.55
CA GLY A 174 1.76 14.70 -14.39
C GLY A 174 1.32 13.88 -15.60
N PHE A 175 2.15 13.67 -16.61
CA PHE A 175 1.85 12.75 -17.70
C PHE A 175 2.46 11.35 -17.46
N ILE A 176 1.83 10.33 -18.02
CA ILE A 176 2.32 8.95 -17.94
C ILE A 176 3.50 8.78 -18.90
N SER A 177 4.59 8.23 -18.40
CA SER A 177 5.80 7.91 -19.13
C SER A 177 6.33 6.56 -18.68
N SER A 178 7.53 6.17 -19.12
CA SER A 178 8.20 4.94 -18.67
C SER A 178 9.53 5.25 -18.01
N GLY A 179 9.83 4.49 -16.95
CA GLY A 179 11.12 4.48 -16.28
C GLY A 179 11.75 3.08 -16.33
N ARG A 180 13.08 3.01 -16.40
CA ARG A 180 13.78 1.73 -16.29
C ARG A 180 13.71 1.25 -14.84
N CYS A 181 13.31 0.00 -14.59
CA CYS A 181 13.10 -0.56 -13.24
C CYS A 181 14.33 -0.41 -12.31
N SER A 182 15.54 -0.37 -12.87
CA SER A 182 16.79 -0.19 -12.13
C SER A 182 17.17 1.27 -11.86
N SER A 183 16.36 2.25 -12.28
CA SER A 183 16.60 3.65 -11.94
C SER A 183 16.38 3.89 -10.44
N CYS A 184 17.35 4.53 -9.77
CA CYS A 184 17.29 4.83 -8.33
C CYS A 184 16.80 6.25 -8.02
N TYR A 185 16.22 6.95 -9.00
CA TYR A 185 15.73 8.33 -8.86
C TYR A 185 14.23 8.46 -8.98
N GLY A 186 13.50 7.33 -8.90
CA GLY A 186 12.05 7.33 -8.96
C GLY A 186 11.45 7.51 -7.57
N GLY A 187 10.64 8.54 -7.38
CA GLY A 187 9.90 8.75 -6.15
C GLY A 187 8.94 7.58 -5.88
N VAL A 188 8.81 7.20 -4.63
CA VAL A 188 7.89 6.13 -4.19
C VAL A 188 6.73 6.77 -3.48
N ARG A 189 5.53 6.59 -4.02
CA ARG A 189 4.26 7.05 -3.44
C ARG A 189 3.36 5.85 -3.14
N PRO A 190 3.42 5.30 -1.92
CA PRO A 190 2.62 4.16 -1.53
C PRO A 190 1.12 4.42 -1.59
N VAL A 191 0.35 3.37 -1.92
CA VAL A 191 -1.10 3.35 -1.77
C VAL A 191 -1.50 2.23 -0.80
N CYS A 192 -2.42 2.54 0.11
CA CYS A 192 -3.01 1.61 1.07
C CYS A 192 -4.52 1.74 1.10
N ILE A 193 -5.20 0.71 1.58
CA ILE A 193 -6.60 0.78 2.02
C ILE A 193 -6.59 0.72 3.55
N PHE A 194 -6.98 1.81 4.17
CA PHE A 194 -7.13 1.88 5.62
C PHE A 194 -8.56 1.50 6.03
N SER A 195 -8.69 0.73 7.11
CA SER A 195 -10.00 0.45 7.71
C SER A 195 -10.71 1.74 8.13
N SER A 196 -12.02 1.81 7.97
CA SER A 196 -12.83 2.93 8.46
C SER A 196 -12.69 3.15 9.96
N SER A 197 -12.39 2.09 10.71
CA SER A 197 -12.25 2.13 12.17
C SER A 197 -11.20 3.14 12.67
N ILE A 198 -10.17 3.48 11.90
CA ILE A 198 -9.17 4.47 12.32
C ILE A 198 -9.63 5.91 12.17
N PHE A 199 -10.73 6.14 11.44
CA PHE A 199 -11.33 7.46 11.20
C PHE A 199 -12.61 7.67 12.01
N GLU A 200 -13.06 6.65 12.74
CA GLU A 200 -14.22 6.69 13.62
C GLU A 200 -13.74 6.93 15.05
N SER A 201 -14.36 7.89 15.73
CA SER A 201 -14.10 8.10 17.16
C SER A 201 -14.49 6.83 17.92
N GLY A 202 -13.59 6.33 18.74
CA GLY A 202 -13.98 5.33 19.75
C GLY A 202 -14.93 6.00 20.76
N ASP A 203 -16.19 5.57 20.74
CA ASP A 203 -17.17 5.88 21.79
C ASP A 203 -16.70 5.40 23.18
#